data_ebcc0304795e4622b7b6d9149b172dc4
#
_entry.id   ebcc0304795e4622b7b6d9149b172dc4
#
_cell.length_a   1.000
_cell.length_b   1.000
_cell.length_c   1.000
_cell.angle_alpha   90.00
_cell.angle_beta   90.00
_cell.angle_gamma   90.00
#
_symmetry.space_group_name_H-M   'P 1'
#
loop_
_entity.id
_entity.type
_entity.pdbx_description
1 polymer ?
#
loop_
_entity_poly.entity_id
_entity_poly.type
_entity_poly.pdbx_seq_one_letter_code
_entity_poly.pdbx_strand_id
1 'polypeptide(L)'
;MTGFEQHAIGNSLLMPDSNAEQAGTGSQIPDVLVRICDQTREEVARRSAGMPMKEIRLRLRDLSETTRGFGQALKRKTAERQVGMIAEIKKSSPSGGMIRPNYDPAAIARRYEACGAACLSVLTEGPSFGGHVADLQIARGAVKLPVLRKDFILDPWQVYESRLIGADCILLIMAALSDSMAGELLELARSLDLDVLVEVHDEAELNRALGLNTSLIGINNRNLKTLKTDLDTTIALAPGVPPDRIVLACAAVSYTHLTLPTNREV
;
A
#
# COMPACT_ATOMS: atom_id res chain seq x y z
N MET A 1 21.26 57.55 69.46
CA MET A 1 22.51 56.80 69.16
C MET A 1 22.07 55.75 68.14
N THR A 2 22.33 56.04 66.93
CA THR A 2 23.35 55.39 66.05
C THR A 2 22.96 53.95 65.75
N GLY A 3 22.80 53.46 64.58
CA GLY A 3 23.16 53.80 63.23
C GLY A 3 22.56 52.74 62.31
N PHE A 4 22.24 53.15 61.11
CA PHE A 4 22.70 52.67 59.81
C PHE A 4 23.10 51.16 59.72
N GLU A 5 22.61 50.39 58.74
CA GLU A 5 22.79 50.38 57.27
C GLU A 5 21.82 49.36 56.66
N GLN A 6 21.10 49.63 55.67
CA GLN A 6 21.15 49.44 54.23
C GLN A 6 21.68 48.04 53.74
N HIS A 7 20.88 47.52 52.82
CA HIS A 7 21.14 46.68 51.61
C HIS A 7 20.48 45.32 51.74
N ALA A 8 19.82 44.75 50.76
CA ALA A 8 19.66 45.00 49.35
C ALA A 8 18.45 44.18 48.86
N ILE A 9 17.83 44.70 47.86
CA ILE A 9 16.74 44.09 47.11
C ILE A 9 17.27 42.87 46.35
N GLY A 10 16.65 41.70 46.54
CA GLY A 10 16.85 40.51 45.71
C GLY A 10 15.52 40.00 45.22
N ASN A 11 15.06 40.50 44.08
CA ASN A 11 13.97 39.92 43.31
C ASN A 11 14.40 38.56 42.79
N SER A 12 13.86 37.48 43.35
CA SER A 12 13.92 36.15 42.74
C SER A 12 12.58 35.88 42.07
N LEU A 13 12.53 36.14 40.77
CA LEU A 13 11.48 35.65 39.86
C LEU A 13 11.57 34.11 39.84
N LEU A 14 10.56 33.48 40.43
CA LEU A 14 10.28 32.06 40.20
C LEU A 14 9.77 31.93 38.76
N MET A 15 10.58 31.38 37.88
CA MET A 15 10.19 30.85 36.59
C MET A 15 9.30 29.63 36.81
N PRO A 16 8.19 29.47 36.13
CA PRO A 16 7.45 28.23 36.18
C PRO A 16 8.22 27.17 35.39
N ASP A 17 8.41 25.99 35.98
CA ASP A 17 8.92 24.79 35.34
C ASP A 17 8.06 24.41 34.13
N SER A 18 8.62 24.66 32.94
CA SER A 18 8.09 24.17 31.68
C SER A 18 8.67 22.80 31.38
N ASN A 19 8.16 21.77 32.03
CA ASN A 19 8.32 20.39 31.62
C ASN A 19 6.95 19.69 31.65
N ALA A 20 6.07 20.12 30.75
CA ALA A 20 4.99 19.27 30.27
C ALA A 20 5.51 18.59 29.01
N GLU A 21 6.21 17.47 29.18
CA GLU A 21 6.46 16.52 28.09
C GLU A 21 5.11 16.10 27.54
N GLN A 22 4.76 16.68 26.40
CA GLN A 22 3.69 16.18 25.56
C GLN A 22 4.18 14.86 24.96
N ALA A 23 3.83 13.75 25.60
CA ALA A 23 3.86 12.43 25.01
C ALA A 23 2.78 12.33 23.92
N GLY A 24 3.04 12.95 22.78
CA GLY A 24 2.31 12.78 21.54
C GLY A 24 3.13 11.87 20.65
N THR A 25 3.03 10.55 20.82
CA THR A 25 3.56 9.55 19.88
C THR A 25 2.64 9.48 18.66
N GLY A 26 2.50 10.58 17.93
CA GLY A 26 2.02 10.59 16.56
C GLY A 26 3.15 10.05 15.69
N SER A 27 2.96 8.87 15.09
CA SER A 27 3.88 8.35 14.07
C SER A 27 4.00 9.40 12.96
N GLN A 28 5.14 10.08 12.87
CA GLN A 28 5.40 11.03 11.79
C GLN A 28 5.47 10.26 10.47
N ILE A 29 4.67 10.68 9.50
CA ILE A 29 4.70 10.11 8.15
C ILE A 29 6.12 10.32 7.58
N PRO A 30 6.78 9.28 7.03
CA PRO A 30 8.12 9.43 6.46
C PRO A 30 8.16 10.45 5.31
N ASP A 31 9.17 11.32 5.27
CA ASP A 31 9.32 12.37 4.24
C ASP A 31 9.25 11.81 2.82
N VAL A 32 9.77 10.61 2.60
CA VAL A 32 9.69 9.95 1.29
C VAL A 32 8.25 9.64 0.88
N LEU A 33 7.42 9.19 1.84
CA LEU A 33 6.01 8.91 1.58
C LEU A 33 5.22 10.19 1.31
N VAL A 34 5.46 11.25 2.09
CA VAL A 34 4.85 12.56 1.86
C VAL A 34 5.13 13.05 0.45
N ARG A 35 6.39 13.04 0.03
CA ARG A 35 6.79 13.45 -1.32
C ARG A 35 6.12 12.62 -2.42
N ILE A 36 6.05 11.30 -2.26
CA ILE A 36 5.37 10.43 -3.23
C ILE A 36 3.88 10.76 -3.29
N CYS A 37 3.23 10.95 -2.14
CA CYS A 37 1.82 11.32 -2.10
C CYS A 37 1.54 12.67 -2.80
N ASP A 38 2.42 13.66 -2.62
CA ASP A 38 2.27 14.96 -3.28
C ASP A 38 2.42 14.84 -4.79
N GLN A 39 3.45 14.13 -5.26
CA GLN A 39 3.64 13.82 -6.69
C GLN A 39 2.43 13.05 -7.26
N THR A 40 1.90 12.11 -6.51
CA THR A 40 0.69 11.37 -6.92
C THR A 40 -0.52 12.29 -7.06
N ARG A 41 -0.73 13.23 -6.12
CA ARG A 41 -1.84 14.20 -6.21
C ARG A 41 -1.72 15.09 -7.44
N GLU A 42 -0.51 15.57 -7.76
CA GLU A 42 -0.26 16.37 -8.97
C GLU A 42 -0.56 15.56 -10.24
N GLU A 43 -0.09 14.31 -10.29
CA GLU A 43 -0.32 13.42 -11.42
C GLU A 43 -1.81 13.08 -11.60
N VAL A 44 -2.53 12.83 -10.50
CA VAL A 44 -3.99 12.61 -10.50
C VAL A 44 -4.73 13.85 -10.99
N ALA A 45 -4.36 15.04 -10.51
CA ALA A 45 -4.96 16.30 -10.96
C ALA A 45 -4.77 16.49 -12.48
N ARG A 46 -3.57 16.20 -13.00
CA ARG A 46 -3.28 16.27 -14.44
C ARG A 46 -4.11 15.27 -15.26
N ARG A 47 -4.20 14.01 -14.81
CA ARG A 47 -4.97 12.96 -15.52
C ARG A 47 -6.47 13.19 -15.44
N SER A 48 -6.98 13.60 -14.28
CA SER A 48 -8.41 13.90 -14.10
C SER A 48 -8.88 15.11 -14.87
N ALA A 49 -8.00 16.08 -15.14
CA ALA A 49 -8.29 17.19 -16.05
C ALA A 49 -8.47 16.68 -17.51
N GLY A 50 -7.70 15.67 -17.93
CA GLY A 50 -7.84 15.03 -19.24
C GLY A 50 -9.03 14.07 -19.37
N MET A 51 -9.48 13.48 -18.26
CA MET A 51 -10.64 12.59 -18.18
C MET A 51 -11.47 12.94 -16.93
N PRO A 52 -12.40 13.90 -17.01
CA PRO A 52 -13.20 14.31 -15.87
C PRO A 52 -14.05 13.18 -15.27
N MET A 53 -14.41 13.29 -14.00
CA MET A 53 -15.22 12.31 -13.26
C MET A 53 -16.49 11.88 -13.99
N LYS A 54 -17.16 12.81 -14.69
CA LYS A 54 -18.35 12.52 -15.49
C LYS A 54 -18.04 11.55 -16.64
N GLU A 55 -16.93 11.78 -17.31
CA GLU A 55 -16.50 10.96 -18.46
C GLU A 55 -16.09 9.55 -18.02
N ILE A 56 -15.31 9.43 -16.96
CA ILE A 56 -14.88 8.10 -16.48
C ILE A 56 -16.07 7.26 -16.01
N ARG A 57 -17.06 7.88 -15.33
CA ARG A 57 -18.29 7.21 -14.92
C ARG A 57 -19.14 6.77 -16.12
N LEU A 58 -19.16 7.55 -17.20
CA LEU A 58 -19.87 7.18 -18.42
C LEU A 58 -19.25 5.92 -19.04
N ARG A 59 -17.92 5.92 -19.20
CA ARG A 59 -17.19 4.76 -19.77
C ARG A 59 -17.37 3.49 -18.93
N LEU A 60 -17.47 3.63 -17.61
CA LEU A 60 -17.71 2.46 -16.75
C LEU A 60 -19.09 1.85 -16.90
N ARG A 61 -20.11 2.61 -17.33
CA ARG A 61 -21.45 2.05 -17.63
C ARG A 61 -21.42 1.10 -18.82
N ASP A 62 -20.53 1.36 -19.77
CA ASP A 62 -20.39 0.55 -20.98
C ASP A 62 -19.40 -0.61 -20.79
N LEU A 63 -18.77 -0.71 -19.59
CA LEU A 63 -17.80 -1.74 -19.29
C LEU A 63 -18.50 -3.07 -18.99
N SER A 64 -18.43 -4.00 -19.92
CA SER A 64 -19.00 -5.35 -19.78
C SER A 64 -18.08 -6.33 -19.04
N GLU A 65 -16.79 -6.02 -18.92
CA GLU A 65 -15.82 -6.90 -18.28
C GLU A 65 -15.98 -6.87 -16.75
N THR A 66 -16.11 -8.04 -16.13
CA THR A 66 -16.20 -8.21 -14.68
C THR A 66 -14.82 -8.34 -14.05
N THR A 67 -14.72 -8.09 -12.74
CA THR A 67 -13.51 -8.38 -11.96
C THR A 67 -13.30 -9.90 -11.84
N ARG A 68 -12.04 -10.31 -11.67
CA ARG A 68 -11.63 -11.73 -11.61
C ARG A 68 -11.62 -12.31 -10.19
N GLY A 69 -12.01 -11.52 -9.18
CA GLY A 69 -12.09 -11.95 -7.78
C GLY A 69 -10.72 -12.20 -7.17
N PHE A 70 -9.99 -11.14 -6.85
CA PHE A 70 -8.64 -11.19 -6.30
C PHE A 70 -8.61 -11.90 -4.93
N GLY A 71 -9.48 -11.51 -4.01
CA GLY A 71 -9.60 -12.14 -2.70
C GLY A 71 -10.08 -13.60 -2.80
N GLN A 72 -10.95 -13.93 -3.77
CA GLN A 72 -11.38 -15.30 -3.99
C GLN A 72 -10.25 -16.20 -4.48
N ALA A 73 -9.35 -15.69 -5.33
CA ALA A 73 -8.20 -16.44 -5.79
C ALA A 73 -7.26 -16.82 -4.63
N LEU A 74 -7.05 -15.90 -3.69
CA LEU A 74 -6.26 -16.16 -2.48
C LEU A 74 -6.98 -17.16 -1.55
N LYS A 75 -8.30 -17.00 -1.32
CA LYS A 75 -9.11 -17.92 -0.50
C LYS A 75 -9.05 -19.36 -1.03
N ARG A 76 -9.09 -19.55 -2.35
CA ARG A 76 -8.96 -20.91 -2.95
C ARG A 76 -7.63 -21.56 -2.58
N LYS A 77 -6.51 -20.81 -2.67
CA LYS A 77 -5.19 -21.34 -2.28
C LYS A 77 -5.14 -21.72 -0.81
N THR A 78 -5.66 -20.88 0.06
CA THR A 78 -5.72 -21.18 1.50
C THR A 78 -6.59 -22.41 1.79
N ALA A 79 -7.73 -22.55 1.13
CA ALA A 79 -8.59 -23.73 1.27
C ALA A 79 -7.90 -25.03 0.81
N GLU A 80 -7.03 -24.95 -0.19
CA GLU A 80 -6.18 -26.04 -0.68
C GLU A 80 -4.95 -26.28 0.22
N ARG A 81 -4.81 -25.56 1.32
CA ARG A 81 -3.63 -25.54 2.21
C ARG A 81 -2.33 -25.16 1.48
N GLN A 82 -2.45 -24.30 0.46
CA GLN A 82 -1.33 -23.77 -0.31
C GLN A 82 -1.11 -22.30 0.04
N VAL A 83 0.10 -21.82 -0.17
CA VAL A 83 0.41 -20.39 -0.06
C VAL A 83 -0.09 -19.68 -1.31
N GLY A 84 -0.95 -18.66 -1.13
CA GLY A 84 -1.39 -17.79 -2.21
C GLY A 84 -0.32 -16.75 -2.53
N MET A 85 0.44 -16.95 -3.60
CA MET A 85 1.48 -15.99 -4.00
C MET A 85 0.90 -14.87 -4.85
N ILE A 86 1.17 -13.62 -4.46
CA ILE A 86 0.96 -12.42 -5.26
C ILE A 86 2.30 -12.05 -5.89
N ALA A 87 2.41 -12.15 -7.20
CA ALA A 87 3.66 -11.90 -7.92
C ALA A 87 3.71 -10.47 -8.44
N GLU A 88 4.77 -9.71 -8.07
CA GLU A 88 4.88 -8.29 -8.39
C GLU A 88 5.60 -8.05 -9.71
N ILE A 89 4.99 -7.27 -10.60
CA ILE A 89 5.55 -6.77 -11.86
C ILE A 89 5.98 -5.33 -11.63
N LYS A 90 7.30 -5.12 -11.65
CA LYS A 90 7.93 -3.83 -11.33
C LYS A 90 9.16 -3.59 -12.20
N LYS A 91 9.25 -2.39 -12.79
CA LYS A 91 10.36 -1.96 -13.65
C LYS A 91 11.54 -1.43 -12.84
N SER A 92 11.27 -0.56 -11.89
CA SER A 92 12.26 0.11 -11.04
C SER A 92 11.73 0.34 -9.64
N SER A 93 12.59 0.73 -8.70
CA SER A 93 12.20 1.17 -7.36
C SER A 93 13.16 2.22 -6.82
N PRO A 94 12.74 3.09 -5.89
CA PRO A 94 13.61 4.11 -5.31
C PRO A 94 14.88 3.54 -4.66
N SER A 95 14.78 2.37 -4.05
CA SER A 95 15.90 1.71 -3.36
C SER A 95 16.76 0.82 -4.25
N GLY A 96 16.19 0.31 -5.36
CA GLY A 96 16.86 -0.68 -6.23
C GLY A 96 17.21 -0.16 -7.62
N GLY A 97 16.84 1.07 -7.95
CA GLY A 97 17.02 1.64 -9.29
C GLY A 97 16.29 0.83 -10.36
N MET A 98 16.89 0.72 -11.53
CA MET A 98 16.38 -0.11 -12.65
C MET A 98 16.56 -1.60 -12.34
N ILE A 99 15.43 -2.31 -12.13
CA ILE A 99 15.44 -3.73 -11.79
C ILE A 99 15.44 -4.59 -13.05
N ARG A 100 14.72 -4.15 -14.09
CA ARG A 100 14.56 -4.91 -15.34
C ARG A 100 14.80 -4.05 -16.56
N PRO A 101 15.98 -4.12 -17.18
CA PRO A 101 16.26 -3.39 -18.43
C PRO A 101 15.33 -3.80 -19.58
N ASN A 102 15.10 -5.11 -19.72
CA ASN A 102 14.16 -5.67 -20.71
C ASN A 102 12.80 -5.92 -20.03
N TYR A 103 12.06 -4.84 -19.80
CA TYR A 103 10.78 -4.89 -19.11
C TYR A 103 9.64 -5.16 -20.11
N ASP A 104 9.06 -6.37 -20.01
CA ASP A 104 7.89 -6.81 -20.76
C ASP A 104 6.83 -7.34 -19.78
N PRO A 105 5.81 -6.54 -19.45
CA PRO A 105 4.77 -6.94 -18.51
C PRO A 105 4.02 -8.21 -18.92
N ALA A 106 3.79 -8.43 -20.22
CA ALA A 106 3.09 -9.62 -20.72
C ALA A 106 3.93 -10.90 -20.54
N ALA A 107 5.20 -10.85 -20.89
CA ALA A 107 6.10 -11.99 -20.73
C ALA A 107 6.29 -12.34 -19.24
N ILE A 108 6.42 -11.31 -18.38
CA ILE A 108 6.55 -11.51 -16.93
C ILE A 108 5.27 -12.12 -16.35
N ALA A 109 4.09 -11.62 -16.74
CA ALA A 109 2.79 -12.12 -16.28
C ALA A 109 2.62 -13.61 -16.63
N ARG A 110 2.88 -13.99 -17.89
CA ARG A 110 2.82 -15.40 -18.33
C ARG A 110 3.77 -16.30 -17.53
N ARG A 111 4.97 -15.81 -17.24
CA ARG A 111 5.93 -16.57 -16.45
C ARG A 111 5.44 -16.78 -15.01
N TYR A 112 4.88 -15.76 -14.39
CA TYR A 112 4.32 -15.86 -13.05
C TYR A 112 3.10 -16.80 -12.98
N GLU A 113 2.21 -16.75 -13.98
CA GLU A 113 1.09 -17.69 -14.10
C GLU A 113 1.61 -19.13 -14.24
N ALA A 114 2.58 -19.38 -15.12
CA ALA A 114 3.20 -20.69 -15.29
C ALA A 114 3.90 -21.23 -14.01
N CYS A 115 4.40 -20.32 -13.15
CA CYS A 115 4.97 -20.65 -11.84
C CYS A 115 3.92 -20.81 -10.74
N GLY A 116 2.63 -20.72 -11.03
CA GLY A 116 1.55 -20.97 -10.08
C GLY A 116 1.18 -19.78 -9.18
N ALA A 117 1.53 -18.56 -9.56
CA ALA A 117 1.04 -17.36 -8.85
C ALA A 117 -0.48 -17.39 -8.78
N ALA A 118 -1.03 -16.96 -7.64
CA ALA A 118 -2.48 -16.83 -7.43
C ALA A 118 -3.01 -15.52 -8.04
N CYS A 119 -2.22 -14.46 -7.92
CA CYS A 119 -2.56 -13.10 -8.34
C CYS A 119 -1.31 -12.38 -8.84
N LEU A 120 -1.53 -11.29 -9.58
CA LEU A 120 -0.48 -10.33 -9.94
C LEU A 120 -0.63 -9.03 -9.14
N SER A 121 0.48 -8.36 -8.89
CA SER A 121 0.57 -6.98 -8.43
C SER A 121 1.35 -6.19 -9.45
N VAL A 122 0.75 -5.15 -10.05
CA VAL A 122 1.40 -4.36 -11.10
C VAL A 122 1.59 -2.93 -10.64
N LEU A 123 2.85 -2.49 -10.61
CA LEU A 123 3.20 -1.10 -10.31
C LEU A 123 2.69 -0.19 -11.42
N THR A 124 1.86 0.81 -11.07
CA THR A 124 1.36 1.83 -11.99
C THR A 124 1.82 3.24 -11.63
N GLU A 125 2.45 3.41 -10.46
CA GLU A 125 3.06 4.67 -10.04
C GLU A 125 4.27 4.99 -10.93
N GLY A 126 4.24 6.17 -11.56
CA GLY A 126 5.24 6.59 -12.54
C GLY A 126 6.49 7.19 -11.93
N PRO A 127 6.40 8.33 -11.22
CA PRO A 127 7.55 9.13 -10.78
C PRO A 127 8.60 8.36 -10.00
N SER A 128 8.20 7.48 -9.08
CA SER A 128 9.13 6.78 -8.17
C SER A 128 9.46 5.36 -8.62
N PHE A 129 8.53 4.66 -9.29
CA PHE A 129 8.68 3.25 -9.64
C PHE A 129 8.74 2.98 -11.14
N GLY A 130 8.60 4.02 -11.98
CA GLY A 130 8.63 3.89 -13.44
C GLY A 130 7.49 3.03 -14.00
N GLY A 131 6.39 2.89 -13.24
CA GLY A 131 5.19 2.16 -13.65
C GLY A 131 4.29 2.97 -14.58
N HIS A 132 3.37 2.28 -15.24
CA HIS A 132 2.38 2.92 -16.09
C HIS A 132 1.07 2.12 -16.08
N VAL A 133 -0.08 2.79 -16.18
CA VAL A 133 -1.40 2.12 -16.21
C VAL A 133 -1.51 1.11 -17.35
N ALA A 134 -0.84 1.35 -18.49
CA ALA A 134 -0.80 0.41 -19.59
C ALA A 134 -0.10 -0.92 -19.23
N ASP A 135 0.85 -0.91 -18.29
CA ASP A 135 1.53 -2.13 -17.84
C ASP A 135 0.54 -3.11 -17.20
N LEU A 136 -0.42 -2.57 -16.42
CA LEU A 136 -1.50 -3.36 -15.83
C LEU A 136 -2.39 -3.97 -16.91
N GLN A 137 -2.81 -3.18 -17.89
CA GLN A 137 -3.66 -3.64 -18.99
C GLN A 137 -2.96 -4.72 -19.82
N ILE A 138 -1.67 -4.53 -20.12
CA ILE A 138 -0.83 -5.50 -20.85
C ILE A 138 -0.70 -6.81 -20.06
N ALA A 139 -0.34 -6.73 -18.78
CA ALA A 139 -0.21 -7.90 -17.92
C ALA A 139 -1.54 -8.66 -17.79
N ARG A 140 -2.65 -7.94 -17.53
CA ARG A 140 -3.98 -8.53 -17.44
C ARG A 140 -4.42 -9.21 -18.71
N GLY A 141 -4.15 -8.60 -19.89
CA GLY A 141 -4.45 -9.16 -21.20
C GLY A 141 -3.69 -10.44 -21.53
N ALA A 142 -2.52 -10.63 -20.92
CA ALA A 142 -1.62 -11.76 -21.18
C ALA A 142 -1.99 -13.06 -20.43
N VAL A 143 -2.72 -12.95 -19.30
CA VAL A 143 -3.06 -14.07 -18.40
C VAL A 143 -4.48 -13.97 -17.86
N LYS A 144 -4.92 -15.00 -17.12
CA LYS A 144 -6.24 -15.01 -16.45
C LYS A 144 -6.17 -14.69 -14.96
N LEU A 145 -5.00 -14.48 -14.42
CA LEU A 145 -4.83 -14.12 -13.02
C LEU A 145 -5.50 -12.78 -12.70
N PRO A 146 -6.10 -12.62 -11.50
CA PRO A 146 -6.57 -11.33 -11.03
C PRO A 146 -5.40 -10.40 -10.71
N VAL A 147 -5.61 -9.09 -10.91
CA VAL A 147 -4.55 -8.08 -10.86
C VAL A 147 -4.84 -7.01 -9.83
N LEU A 148 -3.89 -6.81 -8.90
CA LEU A 148 -3.83 -5.67 -8.00
C LEU A 148 -3.15 -4.48 -8.70
N ARG A 149 -3.81 -3.32 -8.71
CA ARG A 149 -3.15 -2.06 -9.01
C ARG A 149 -2.30 -1.63 -7.82
N LYS A 150 -0.99 -1.72 -7.96
CA LYS A 150 -0.03 -1.26 -6.95
C LYS A 150 0.31 0.19 -7.22
N ASP A 151 -0.35 1.07 -6.48
CA ASP A 151 -0.25 2.54 -6.63
C ASP A 151 -0.57 3.20 -5.29
N PHE A 152 -0.35 4.52 -5.17
CA PHE A 152 -0.81 5.32 -4.04
C PHE A 152 -2.20 5.86 -4.37
N ILE A 153 -3.24 5.18 -3.90
CA ILE A 153 -4.63 5.58 -4.13
C ILE A 153 -5.05 6.57 -3.04
N LEU A 154 -5.19 7.84 -3.44
CA LEU A 154 -5.43 8.99 -2.56
C LEU A 154 -6.71 9.75 -2.90
N ASP A 155 -7.34 9.45 -4.04
CA ASP A 155 -8.46 10.19 -4.60
C ASP A 155 -9.51 9.25 -5.19
N PRO A 156 -10.81 9.50 -5.01
CA PRO A 156 -11.90 8.71 -5.59
C PRO A 156 -11.79 8.52 -7.12
N TRP A 157 -11.25 9.50 -7.84
CA TRP A 157 -11.04 9.40 -9.28
C TRP A 157 -10.14 8.20 -9.65
N GLN A 158 -9.11 7.94 -8.84
CA GLN A 158 -8.21 6.80 -9.06
C GLN A 158 -8.92 5.46 -8.89
N VAL A 159 -9.94 5.37 -8.02
CA VAL A 159 -10.72 4.15 -7.85
C VAL A 159 -11.55 3.85 -9.10
N TYR A 160 -12.19 4.87 -9.67
CA TYR A 160 -12.89 4.75 -10.95
C TYR A 160 -11.92 4.38 -12.09
N GLU A 161 -10.77 5.04 -12.15
CA GLU A 161 -9.73 4.72 -13.13
C GLU A 161 -9.25 3.28 -12.98
N SER A 162 -9.03 2.80 -11.74
CA SER A 162 -8.60 1.43 -11.49
C SER A 162 -9.56 0.40 -12.06
N ARG A 163 -10.86 0.63 -11.88
CA ARG A 163 -11.88 -0.23 -12.47
C ARG A 163 -11.88 -0.18 -13.99
N LEU A 164 -11.73 1.02 -14.57
CA LEU A 164 -11.73 1.22 -16.01
C LEU A 164 -10.52 0.57 -16.71
N ILE A 165 -9.35 0.60 -16.09
CA ILE A 165 -8.13 -0.04 -16.65
C ILE A 165 -8.08 -1.55 -16.40
N GLY A 166 -9.10 -2.10 -15.72
CA GLY A 166 -9.25 -3.53 -15.50
C GLY A 166 -8.54 -4.06 -14.24
N ALA A 167 -8.25 -3.23 -13.23
CA ALA A 167 -7.83 -3.76 -11.94
C ALA A 167 -8.94 -4.62 -11.32
N ASP A 168 -8.54 -5.65 -10.59
CA ASP A 168 -9.43 -6.50 -9.81
C ASP A 168 -9.36 -6.16 -8.32
N CYS A 169 -8.27 -5.51 -7.91
CA CYS A 169 -7.99 -5.08 -6.56
C CYS A 169 -7.22 -3.76 -6.58
N ILE A 170 -7.43 -2.93 -5.55
CA ILE A 170 -6.63 -1.73 -5.30
C ILE A 170 -5.90 -1.84 -3.97
N LEU A 171 -4.86 -1.01 -3.79
CA LEU A 171 -4.10 -0.87 -2.56
C LEU A 171 -4.52 0.39 -1.82
N LEU A 172 -4.85 0.27 -0.53
CA LEU A 172 -4.99 1.40 0.39
C LEU A 172 -3.91 1.30 1.45
N ILE A 173 -3.07 2.33 1.56
CA ILE A 173 -1.93 2.39 2.50
C ILE A 173 -2.34 3.24 3.70
N MET A 174 -2.45 2.64 4.89
CA MET A 174 -2.92 3.35 6.09
C MET A 174 -2.00 4.50 6.51
N ALA A 175 -0.71 4.39 6.26
CA ALA A 175 0.26 5.47 6.49
C ALA A 175 0.00 6.72 5.62
N ALA A 176 -0.65 6.57 4.47
CA ALA A 176 -0.92 7.65 3.51
C ALA A 176 -2.33 8.25 3.62
N LEU A 177 -3.22 7.64 4.39
CA LEU A 177 -4.65 7.96 4.42
C LEU A 177 -5.14 8.27 5.84
N SER A 178 -6.08 9.22 5.96
CA SER A 178 -6.93 9.32 7.15
C SER A 178 -7.96 8.19 7.18
N ASP A 179 -8.53 7.89 8.35
CA ASP A 179 -9.55 6.84 8.49
C ASP A 179 -10.79 7.13 7.66
N SER A 180 -11.20 8.41 7.61
CA SER A 180 -12.34 8.85 6.79
C SER A 180 -12.09 8.60 5.31
N MET A 181 -10.92 8.97 4.79
CA MET A 181 -10.58 8.77 3.38
C MET A 181 -10.42 7.29 3.05
N ALA A 182 -9.77 6.51 3.92
CA ALA A 182 -9.64 5.07 3.73
C ALA A 182 -11.00 4.38 3.66
N GLY A 183 -11.95 4.77 4.54
CA GLY A 183 -13.34 4.28 4.52
C GLY A 183 -14.08 4.66 3.23
N GLU A 184 -13.98 5.92 2.80
CA GLU A 184 -14.62 6.40 1.56
C GLU A 184 -14.10 5.64 0.33
N LEU A 185 -12.79 5.50 0.19
CA LEU A 185 -12.17 4.79 -0.93
C LEU A 185 -12.51 3.30 -0.92
N LEU A 186 -12.56 2.67 0.26
CA LEU A 186 -12.97 1.27 0.42
C LEU A 186 -14.41 1.03 -0.05
N GLU A 187 -15.36 1.84 0.43
CA GLU A 187 -16.77 1.69 0.05
C GLU A 187 -16.99 1.98 -1.44
N LEU A 188 -16.28 2.98 -1.97
CA LEU A 188 -16.32 3.26 -3.40
C LEU A 188 -15.77 2.07 -4.22
N ALA A 189 -14.64 1.50 -3.82
CA ALA A 189 -14.06 0.34 -4.49
C ALA A 189 -15.02 -0.85 -4.53
N ARG A 190 -15.68 -1.14 -3.40
CA ARG A 190 -16.71 -2.18 -3.30
C ARG A 190 -17.90 -1.94 -4.21
N SER A 191 -18.35 -0.69 -4.31
CA SER A 191 -19.47 -0.33 -5.21
C SER A 191 -19.14 -0.55 -6.70
N LEU A 192 -17.84 -0.71 -7.00
CA LEU A 192 -17.31 -1.00 -8.33
C LEU A 192 -16.81 -2.46 -8.49
N ASP A 193 -17.15 -3.34 -7.55
CA ASP A 193 -16.74 -4.75 -7.50
C ASP A 193 -15.21 -4.95 -7.44
N LEU A 194 -14.47 -3.97 -6.90
CA LEU A 194 -13.03 -4.10 -6.65
C LEU A 194 -12.79 -4.70 -5.26
N ASP A 195 -11.88 -5.66 -5.18
CA ASP A 195 -11.28 -6.03 -3.91
C ASP A 195 -10.34 -4.93 -3.41
N VAL A 196 -10.12 -4.86 -2.10
CA VAL A 196 -9.24 -3.86 -1.49
C VAL A 196 -8.25 -4.54 -0.56
N LEU A 197 -6.97 -4.36 -0.84
CA LEU A 197 -5.87 -4.71 0.05
C LEU A 197 -5.51 -3.49 0.90
N VAL A 198 -5.74 -3.58 2.22
CA VAL A 198 -5.36 -2.53 3.16
C VAL A 198 -3.97 -2.85 3.72
N GLU A 199 -3.00 -2.00 3.43
CA GLU A 199 -1.60 -2.17 3.84
C GLU A 199 -1.31 -1.41 5.13
N VAL A 200 -0.65 -2.10 6.07
CA VAL A 200 -0.25 -1.57 7.39
C VAL A 200 1.23 -1.87 7.66
N HIS A 201 1.88 -1.01 8.47
CA HIS A 201 3.31 -1.11 8.80
C HIS A 201 3.57 -1.31 10.29
N ASP A 202 2.62 -0.98 11.14
CA ASP A 202 2.71 -1.09 12.60
C ASP A 202 1.36 -1.41 13.24
N GLU A 203 1.37 -1.57 14.57
CA GLU A 203 0.17 -1.90 15.35
C GLU A 203 -0.86 -0.77 15.34
N ALA A 204 -0.43 0.49 15.32
CA ALA A 204 -1.34 1.63 15.29
C ALA A 204 -2.12 1.66 13.96
N GLU A 205 -1.44 1.44 12.84
CA GLU A 205 -2.06 1.33 11.52
C GLU A 205 -2.96 0.08 11.44
N LEU A 206 -2.54 -1.06 12.01
CA LEU A 206 -3.37 -2.26 12.07
C LEU A 206 -4.67 -2.00 12.82
N ASN A 207 -4.62 -1.36 14.00
CA ASN A 207 -5.82 -1.03 14.78
C ASN A 207 -6.77 -0.13 13.99
N ARG A 208 -6.27 0.85 13.24
CA ARG A 208 -7.07 1.68 12.33
C ARG A 208 -7.69 0.84 11.20
N ALA A 209 -6.91 -0.03 10.57
CA ALA A 209 -7.35 -0.90 9.48
C ALA A 209 -8.41 -1.92 9.95
N LEU A 210 -8.35 -2.39 11.19
CA LEU A 210 -9.35 -3.29 11.76
C LEU A 210 -10.72 -2.63 11.93
N GLY A 211 -10.78 -1.31 12.03
CA GLY A 211 -12.01 -0.52 11.99
C GLY A 211 -12.67 -0.47 10.62
N LEU A 212 -11.93 -0.80 9.55
CA LEU A 212 -12.45 -0.89 8.20
C LEU A 212 -13.03 -2.27 7.93
N ASN A 213 -14.13 -2.31 7.17
CA ASN A 213 -14.73 -3.57 6.76
C ASN A 213 -14.00 -4.16 5.54
N THR A 214 -12.72 -4.53 5.68
CA THR A 214 -11.92 -5.17 4.61
C THR A 214 -11.65 -6.64 4.92
N SER A 215 -11.54 -7.47 3.90
CA SER A 215 -11.19 -8.89 4.02
C SER A 215 -9.71 -9.18 3.80
N LEU A 216 -8.93 -8.22 3.31
CA LEU A 216 -7.52 -8.40 2.97
C LEU A 216 -6.67 -7.38 3.74
N ILE A 217 -5.81 -7.86 4.62
CA ILE A 217 -4.84 -7.05 5.37
C ILE A 217 -3.44 -7.42 4.91
N GLY A 218 -2.72 -6.43 4.39
CA GLY A 218 -1.32 -6.55 4.01
C GLY A 218 -0.40 -5.99 5.10
N ILE A 219 0.45 -6.81 5.66
CA ILE A 219 1.48 -6.37 6.60
C ILE A 219 2.77 -6.11 5.81
N ASN A 220 3.18 -4.86 5.71
CA ASN A 220 4.38 -4.50 4.99
C ASN A 220 5.61 -4.65 5.88
N ASN A 221 6.46 -5.60 5.54
CA ASN A 221 7.71 -5.90 6.23
C ASN A 221 8.82 -4.88 5.97
N ARG A 222 8.62 -3.93 5.04
CA ARG A 222 9.58 -2.86 4.79
C ARG A 222 9.25 -1.65 5.64
N ASN A 223 10.18 -1.29 6.51
CA ASN A 223 10.11 -0.04 7.26
C ASN A 223 10.29 1.15 6.30
N LEU A 224 9.30 2.04 6.25
CA LEU A 224 9.29 3.18 5.32
C LEU A 224 10.34 4.26 5.65
N LYS A 225 10.86 4.28 6.87
CA LYS A 225 11.89 5.24 7.29
C LYS A 225 13.31 4.74 6.99
N THR A 226 13.56 3.46 7.27
CA THR A 226 14.91 2.85 7.14
C THR A 226 15.09 2.08 5.84
N LEU A 227 14.02 1.79 5.12
CA LEU A 227 13.94 0.95 3.93
C LEU A 227 14.40 -0.52 4.16
N LYS A 228 14.65 -0.90 5.40
CA LYS A 228 14.99 -2.29 5.76
C LYS A 228 13.73 -3.15 5.75
N THR A 229 13.88 -4.39 5.31
CA THR A 229 12.83 -5.40 5.33
C THR A 229 13.09 -6.37 6.49
N ASP A 230 12.07 -6.58 7.32
CA ASP A 230 12.13 -7.46 8.48
C ASP A 230 10.82 -8.25 8.61
N LEU A 231 10.91 -9.57 8.48
CA LEU A 231 9.76 -10.47 8.57
C LEU A 231 9.13 -10.53 9.97
N ASP A 232 9.87 -10.13 10.99
CA ASP A 232 9.36 -10.07 12.36
C ASP A 232 8.15 -9.13 12.47
N THR A 233 8.04 -8.13 11.58
CA THR A 233 6.84 -7.28 11.49
C THR A 233 5.58 -8.10 11.25
N THR A 234 5.59 -9.00 10.27
CA THR A 234 4.43 -9.89 10.03
C THR A 234 4.19 -10.85 11.18
N ILE A 235 5.24 -11.43 11.75
CA ILE A 235 5.12 -12.37 12.87
C ILE A 235 4.49 -11.70 14.09
N ALA A 236 4.86 -10.45 14.36
CA ALA A 236 4.34 -9.68 15.48
C ALA A 236 2.88 -9.24 15.28
N LEU A 237 2.51 -8.79 14.07
CA LEU A 237 1.20 -8.17 13.82
C LEU A 237 0.11 -9.17 13.40
N ALA A 238 0.47 -10.26 12.71
CA ALA A 238 -0.51 -11.22 12.18
C ALA A 238 -1.44 -11.83 13.26
N PRO A 239 -0.99 -12.14 14.49
CA PRO A 239 -1.87 -12.64 15.54
C PRO A 239 -3.00 -11.67 15.95
N GLY A 240 -2.83 -10.37 15.71
CA GLY A 240 -3.85 -9.34 15.97
C GLY A 240 -4.96 -9.27 14.90
N VAL A 241 -4.80 -9.96 13.77
CA VAL A 241 -5.78 -9.93 12.68
C VAL A 241 -6.86 -11.01 12.93
N PRO A 242 -8.16 -10.67 12.89
CA PRO A 242 -9.24 -11.63 13.04
C PRO A 242 -9.20 -12.76 12.00
N PRO A 243 -9.63 -13.99 12.35
CA PRO A 243 -9.48 -15.17 11.49
C PRO A 243 -10.38 -15.18 10.24
N ASP A 244 -11.36 -14.31 10.16
CA ASP A 244 -12.22 -14.09 8.99
C ASP A 244 -11.56 -13.23 7.90
N ARG A 245 -10.39 -12.66 8.17
CA ARG A 245 -9.59 -11.86 7.25
C ARG A 245 -8.38 -12.63 6.75
N ILE A 246 -7.95 -12.32 5.53
CA ILE A 246 -6.73 -12.89 4.94
C ILE A 246 -5.57 -11.95 5.27
N VAL A 247 -4.52 -12.52 5.87
CA VAL A 247 -3.26 -11.81 6.11
C VAL A 247 -2.31 -12.08 4.94
N LEU A 248 -1.71 -11.00 4.45
CA LEU A 248 -0.72 -11.01 3.39
C LEU A 248 0.60 -10.42 3.91
N ALA A 249 1.68 -11.17 3.83
CA ALA A 249 3.02 -10.66 4.13
C ALA A 249 3.56 -9.93 2.89
N CYS A 250 3.53 -8.59 2.91
CA CYS A 250 4.04 -7.76 1.83
C CYS A 250 5.56 -7.54 2.00
N ALA A 251 6.28 -7.33 0.89
CA ALA A 251 7.75 -7.21 0.85
C ALA A 251 8.49 -8.38 1.57
N ALA A 252 7.85 -9.54 1.68
CA ALA A 252 8.39 -10.70 2.41
C ALA A 252 9.54 -11.38 1.69
N VAL A 253 9.56 -11.34 0.34
CA VAL A 253 10.54 -12.05 -0.49
C VAL A 253 11.12 -11.09 -1.53
N SER A 254 12.44 -11.03 -1.63
CA SER A 254 13.14 -10.40 -2.74
C SER A 254 13.43 -11.43 -3.84
N TYR A 255 13.74 -10.93 -5.05
CA TYR A 255 14.06 -11.77 -6.20
C TYR A 255 15.15 -12.82 -5.92
N THR A 256 16.09 -12.51 -5.03
CA THR A 256 17.18 -13.40 -4.61
C THR A 256 16.71 -14.59 -3.76
N HIS A 257 15.53 -14.53 -3.16
CA HIS A 257 14.96 -15.62 -2.35
C HIS A 257 14.01 -16.52 -3.13
N LEU A 258 13.65 -16.16 -4.37
CA LEU A 258 12.78 -16.97 -5.23
C LEU A 258 13.52 -18.10 -5.99
N THR A 259 14.83 -18.16 -5.89
CA THR A 259 15.59 -19.35 -6.29
C THR A 259 15.56 -20.35 -5.15
N LEU A 260 14.41 -20.97 -4.94
CA LEU A 260 14.37 -22.21 -4.16
C LEU A 260 15.24 -23.23 -4.92
N PRO A 261 16.21 -23.86 -4.24
CA PRO A 261 16.92 -24.98 -4.86
C PRO A 261 15.91 -26.08 -5.17
N THR A 262 15.75 -26.38 -6.44
CA THR A 262 14.94 -27.51 -6.94
C THR A 262 15.60 -28.83 -6.72
N ASN A 263 16.47 -28.95 -5.72
CA ASN A 263 17.09 -30.21 -5.35
C ASN A 263 16.59 -30.62 -3.97
N ARG A 264 15.47 -31.35 -3.96
CA ARG A 264 15.29 -32.44 -3.02
C ARG A 264 15.65 -33.72 -3.76
N GLU A 265 16.91 -34.07 -3.69
CA GLU A 265 17.28 -35.47 -3.68
C GLU A 265 17.09 -36.01 -2.26
N VAL A 266 16.21 -36.95 -2.12
CA VAL A 266 16.24 -38.00 -1.11
C VAL A 266 16.05 -39.28 -1.82
#